data_8f96f2b893552bd4a75855a3dc53e8e5
#
_entry.id   8f96f2b893552bd4a75855a3dc53e8e5
#
_cell.length_a   1.000
_cell.length_b   1.000
_cell.length_c   1.000
_cell.angle_alpha   90.00
_cell.angle_beta   90.00
_cell.angle_gamma   90.00
#
_symmetry.space_group_name_H-M   'P 1'
#
loop_
_entity.id
_entity.type
_entity.pdbx_description
1 polymer ?
#
loop_
_entity_poly.entity_id
_entity_poly.type
_entity_poly.pdbx_seq_one_letter_code
_entity_poly.pdbx_strand_id
1 'polypeptide(L)'
;MKKYIADSAVFIMGHCSIAAADMITIPHVEDEMKSEDALLRYDLSKANGLRVEAVNDFFVSLVQEQAVQTRDIEKLSKTDIFILAKALEYQQEIGDDAVLITDDFAVQNIAARLKIVVMPVAQRTIQNQIIWQKQCTGCFRHFKDGEECPVCGSPLRKKMKKKIKQKPKTI
;
A
#
# COMPACT_ATOMS: atom_id res chain seq x y z
N MET A 1 4.28 5.87 21.35
CA MET A 1 2.85 6.28 21.16
C MET A 1 2.48 6.03 19.73
N LYS A 2 1.49 5.19 19.47
CA LYS A 2 1.14 4.77 18.11
C LYS A 2 0.67 5.95 17.26
N LYS A 3 1.08 5.98 16.00
CA LYS A 3 0.61 6.89 14.96
C LYS A 3 0.04 6.09 13.80
N TYR A 4 -1.07 6.54 13.30
CA TYR A 4 -1.84 5.83 12.30
C TYR A 4 -1.86 6.63 10.99
N ILE A 5 -1.23 6.07 9.96
CA ILE A 5 -1.21 6.67 8.63
C ILE A 5 -2.48 6.20 7.92
N ALA A 6 -3.41 7.13 7.70
CA ALA A 6 -4.75 6.86 7.19
C ALA A 6 -4.80 7.03 5.67
N ASP A 7 -5.09 5.95 4.98
CA ASP A 7 -5.42 5.93 3.56
C ASP A 7 -6.86 6.38 3.31
N SER A 8 -7.22 6.67 2.07
CA SER A 8 -8.56 7.09 1.62
C SER A 8 -9.68 6.15 2.08
N ALA A 9 -9.42 4.86 2.16
CA ALA A 9 -10.35 3.84 2.62
C ALA A 9 -10.95 4.15 4.00
N VAL A 10 -10.18 4.80 4.90
CA VAL A 10 -10.64 5.17 6.24
C VAL A 10 -11.83 6.13 6.18
N PHE A 11 -11.78 7.11 5.29
CA PHE A 11 -12.82 8.13 5.14
C PHE A 11 -13.97 7.65 4.26
N ILE A 12 -13.66 6.89 3.21
CA ILE A 12 -14.65 6.32 2.30
C ILE A 12 -15.57 5.35 3.04
N MET A 13 -15.00 4.44 3.83
CA MET A 13 -15.78 3.42 4.54
C MET A 13 -16.40 3.92 5.85
N GLY A 14 -15.77 4.88 6.53
CA GLY A 14 -16.31 5.52 7.73
C GLY A 14 -16.42 4.64 8.98
N HIS A 15 -15.68 3.53 9.03
CA HIS A 15 -15.76 2.56 10.13
C HIS A 15 -14.48 2.48 10.98
N CYS A 16 -13.66 3.54 10.96
CA CYS A 16 -12.43 3.56 11.74
C CYS A 16 -12.70 4.01 13.18
N SER A 17 -12.24 3.21 14.16
CA SER A 17 -12.38 3.50 15.59
C SER A 17 -11.21 4.30 16.18
N ILE A 18 -10.21 4.63 15.37
CA ILE A 18 -9.02 5.37 15.81
C ILE A 18 -9.37 6.86 15.94
N ALA A 19 -8.90 7.50 17.00
CA ALA A 19 -9.10 8.93 17.20
C ALA A 19 -8.38 9.75 16.10
N ALA A 20 -9.04 10.74 15.53
CA ALA A 20 -8.49 11.57 14.46
C ALA A 20 -7.16 12.25 14.86
N ALA A 21 -6.99 12.63 16.13
CA ALA A 21 -5.76 13.22 16.65
C ALA A 21 -4.53 12.29 16.63
N ASP A 22 -4.74 10.98 16.53
CA ASP A 22 -3.67 9.98 16.37
C ASP A 22 -3.41 9.62 14.91
N MET A 23 -4.23 10.13 13.98
CA MET A 23 -4.11 9.87 12.56
C MET A 23 -3.29 10.93 11.85
N ILE A 24 -2.60 10.49 10.81
CA ILE A 24 -1.88 11.31 9.85
C ILE A 24 -2.30 10.86 8.45
N THR A 25 -2.46 11.80 7.54
CA THR A 25 -2.70 11.50 6.13
C THR A 25 -1.91 12.47 5.25
N ILE A 26 -2.04 12.32 3.94
CA ILE A 26 -1.37 13.15 2.94
C ILE A 26 -2.38 13.98 2.14
N PRO A 27 -1.99 15.11 1.54
CA PRO A 27 -2.93 15.96 0.79
C PRO A 27 -3.64 15.21 -0.34
N HIS A 28 -2.97 14.30 -1.04
CA HIS A 28 -3.51 13.56 -2.19
C HIS A 28 -4.70 12.64 -1.84
N VAL A 29 -4.88 12.30 -0.57
CA VAL A 29 -6.03 11.50 -0.12
C VAL A 29 -7.34 12.26 -0.32
N GLU A 30 -7.33 13.59 -0.22
CA GLU A 30 -8.51 14.42 -0.47
C GLU A 30 -9.01 14.28 -1.92
N ASP A 31 -8.11 14.16 -2.89
CA ASP A 31 -8.44 14.02 -4.32
C ASP A 31 -9.23 12.72 -4.62
N GLU A 32 -9.14 11.73 -3.74
CA GLU A 32 -9.85 10.45 -3.86
C GLU A 32 -11.25 10.46 -3.26
N MET A 33 -11.63 11.52 -2.53
CA MET A 33 -12.94 11.67 -1.91
C MET A 33 -14.01 12.08 -2.93
N LYS A 34 -14.61 11.09 -3.60
CA LYS A 34 -15.60 11.33 -4.67
C LYS A 34 -17.04 11.54 -4.17
N SER A 35 -17.34 11.17 -2.92
CA SER A 35 -18.66 11.34 -2.33
C SER A 35 -18.67 12.44 -1.29
N GLU A 36 -19.78 13.15 -1.17
CA GLU A 36 -19.99 14.19 -0.14
C GLU A 36 -19.82 13.62 1.27
N ASP A 37 -20.28 12.40 1.51
CA ASP A 37 -20.12 11.74 2.80
C ASP A 37 -18.66 11.48 3.17
N ALA A 38 -17.83 11.08 2.20
CA ALA A 38 -16.40 10.84 2.43
C ALA A 38 -15.67 12.17 2.71
N LEU A 39 -15.97 13.22 1.93
CA LEU A 39 -15.45 14.58 2.17
C LEU A 39 -15.84 15.10 3.54
N LEU A 40 -17.10 14.94 3.92
CA LEU A 40 -17.57 15.37 5.24
C LEU A 40 -16.82 14.67 6.37
N ARG A 41 -16.64 13.34 6.28
CA ARG A 41 -15.86 12.59 7.29
C ARG A 41 -14.41 13.03 7.34
N TYR A 42 -13.79 13.29 6.20
CA TYR A 42 -12.43 13.80 6.10
C TYR A 42 -12.31 15.18 6.78
N ASP A 43 -13.21 16.12 6.47
CA ASP A 43 -13.23 17.46 7.06
C ASP A 43 -13.51 17.43 8.57
N LEU A 44 -14.44 16.58 9.00
CA LEU A 44 -14.68 16.36 10.44
C LEU A 44 -13.44 15.78 11.13
N SER A 45 -12.71 14.90 10.47
CA SER A 45 -11.47 14.35 11.00
C SER A 45 -10.40 15.43 11.12
N LYS A 46 -10.26 16.34 10.14
CA LYS A 46 -9.35 17.50 10.23
C LYS A 46 -9.73 18.40 11.42
N ALA A 47 -11.02 18.70 11.60
CA ALA A 47 -11.49 19.48 12.73
C ALA A 47 -11.23 18.81 14.09
N ASN A 48 -11.15 17.48 14.13
CA ASN A 48 -10.87 16.68 15.32
C ASN A 48 -9.39 16.26 15.47
N GLY A 49 -8.47 16.93 14.77
CA GLY A 49 -7.04 16.78 14.98
C GLY A 49 -6.30 15.85 14.02
N LEU A 50 -6.94 15.37 12.94
CA LEU A 50 -6.23 14.69 11.85
C LEU A 50 -5.16 15.62 11.28
N ARG A 51 -3.93 15.12 11.21
CA ARG A 51 -2.82 15.87 10.60
C ARG A 51 -2.70 15.50 9.12
N VAL A 52 -2.60 16.53 8.28
CA VAL A 52 -2.35 16.39 6.85
C VAL A 52 -0.93 16.85 6.59
N GLU A 53 -0.05 15.95 6.17
CA GLU A 53 1.37 16.20 6.05
C GLU A 53 1.89 15.90 4.65
N ALA A 54 2.77 16.77 4.15
CA ALA A 54 3.49 16.53 2.90
C ALA A 54 4.40 15.29 3.01
N VAL A 55 4.67 14.66 1.88
CA VAL A 55 5.53 13.48 1.79
C VAL A 55 6.95 13.91 1.44
N ASN A 56 7.93 13.25 2.03
CA ASN A 56 9.33 13.45 1.70
C ASN A 56 9.71 12.62 0.45
N ASP A 57 10.27 13.29 -0.57
CA ASP A 57 10.63 12.68 -1.87
C ASP A 57 11.63 11.53 -1.74
N PHE A 58 12.48 11.54 -0.74
CA PHE A 58 13.42 10.45 -0.47
C PHE A 58 12.67 9.12 -0.23
N PHE A 59 11.61 9.14 0.60
CA PHE A 59 10.81 7.94 0.86
C PHE A 59 9.96 7.54 -0.34
N VAL A 60 9.51 8.50 -1.15
CA VAL A 60 8.81 8.23 -2.40
C VAL A 60 9.70 7.39 -3.33
N SER A 61 10.95 7.78 -3.49
CA SER A 61 11.91 7.05 -4.33
C SER A 61 12.14 5.61 -3.84
N LEU A 62 12.26 5.40 -2.54
CA LEU A 62 12.43 4.07 -1.95
C LEU A 62 11.20 3.17 -2.20
N VAL A 63 10.00 3.71 -2.04
CA VAL A 63 8.76 2.95 -2.31
C VAL A 63 8.65 2.60 -3.78
N GLN A 64 8.95 3.53 -4.69
CA GLN A 64 8.92 3.28 -6.14
C GLN A 64 9.89 2.16 -6.54
N GLU A 65 11.10 2.16 -6.01
CA GLU A 65 12.09 1.10 -6.26
C GLU A 65 11.55 -0.27 -5.82
N GLN A 66 10.95 -0.36 -4.64
CA GLN A 66 10.34 -1.60 -4.15
C GLN A 66 9.14 -2.04 -5.00
N ALA A 67 8.28 -1.10 -5.43
CA ALA A 67 7.12 -1.38 -6.27
C ALA A 67 7.54 -1.92 -7.66
N VAL A 68 8.62 -1.40 -8.24
CA VAL A 68 9.20 -1.92 -9.48
C VAL A 68 9.70 -3.37 -9.29
N GLN A 69 10.41 -3.65 -8.20
CA GLN A 69 10.91 -4.99 -7.92
C GLN A 69 9.80 -6.04 -7.74
N THR A 70 8.64 -5.65 -7.23
CA THR A 70 7.48 -6.54 -7.08
C THR A 70 6.61 -6.63 -8.32
N ARG A 71 6.79 -5.70 -9.28
CA ARG A 71 5.91 -5.49 -10.43
C ARG A 71 4.47 -5.13 -10.06
N ASP A 72 4.31 -4.55 -8.90
CA ASP A 72 3.02 -3.99 -8.47
C ASP A 72 2.90 -2.50 -8.84
N ILE A 73 3.96 -1.89 -9.38
CA ILE A 73 3.98 -0.46 -9.76
C ILE A 73 2.83 -0.08 -10.69
N GLU A 74 2.44 -0.98 -11.61
CA GLU A 74 1.34 -0.75 -12.55
C GLU A 74 -0.05 -0.74 -11.88
N LYS A 75 -0.15 -1.21 -10.63
CA LYS A 75 -1.40 -1.30 -9.88
C LYS A 75 -1.53 -0.21 -8.83
N LEU A 76 -0.44 0.50 -8.53
CA LEU A 76 -0.42 1.55 -7.53
C LEU A 76 -0.71 2.90 -8.18
N SER A 77 -1.64 3.64 -7.59
CA SER A 77 -1.84 5.05 -7.89
C SER A 77 -0.68 5.88 -7.34
N LYS A 78 -0.62 7.15 -7.73
CA LYS A 78 0.33 8.11 -7.14
C LYS A 78 0.07 8.28 -5.65
N THR A 79 -1.19 8.33 -5.24
CA THR A 79 -1.61 8.42 -3.84
C THR A 79 -1.12 7.22 -3.04
N ASP A 80 -1.23 5.99 -3.59
CA ASP A 80 -0.76 4.77 -2.94
C ASP A 80 0.75 4.80 -2.65
N ILE A 81 1.53 5.28 -3.63
CA ILE A 81 2.99 5.44 -3.45
C ILE A 81 3.27 6.45 -2.34
N PHE A 82 2.55 7.56 -2.31
CA PHE A 82 2.76 8.62 -1.34
C PHE A 82 2.32 8.23 0.07
N ILE A 83 1.21 7.50 0.23
CA ILE A 83 0.79 7.02 1.54
C ILE A 83 1.75 5.98 2.12
N LEU A 84 2.28 5.09 1.25
CA LEU A 84 3.33 4.15 1.62
C LEU A 84 4.62 4.86 2.03
N ALA A 85 5.01 5.92 1.31
CA ALA A 85 6.19 6.72 1.63
C ALA A 85 6.04 7.43 2.98
N LYS A 86 4.85 7.99 3.28
CA LYS A 86 4.56 8.59 4.59
C LYS A 86 4.60 7.54 5.71
N ALA A 87 4.07 6.35 5.46
CA ALA A 87 4.12 5.26 6.43
C ALA A 87 5.56 4.78 6.70
N LEU A 88 6.41 4.74 5.66
CA LEU A 88 7.82 4.37 5.78
C LEU A 88 8.62 5.45 6.55
N GLU A 89 8.33 6.73 6.31
CA GLU A 89 8.91 7.86 7.04
C GLU A 89 8.65 7.72 8.54
N TYR A 90 7.39 7.54 8.92
CA TYR A 90 7.02 7.34 10.33
C TYR A 90 7.59 6.05 10.93
N GLN A 91 7.67 4.97 10.13
CA GLN A 91 8.30 3.74 10.61
C GLN A 91 9.78 3.94 10.95
N GLN A 92 10.51 4.77 10.20
CA GLN A 92 11.91 5.07 10.55
C GLN A 92 12.03 5.89 11.83
N GLU A 93 11.05 6.74 12.13
CA GLU A 93 11.06 7.57 13.34
C GLU A 93 10.65 6.80 14.60
N ILE A 94 9.57 6.02 14.53
CA ILE A 94 8.92 5.41 15.70
C ILE A 94 8.77 3.88 15.61
N GLY A 95 9.35 3.26 14.59
CA GLY A 95 9.34 1.80 14.43
C GLY A 95 7.94 1.22 14.23
N ASP A 96 7.65 0.11 14.92
CA ASP A 96 6.38 -0.62 14.84
C ASP A 96 5.18 0.15 15.44
N ASP A 97 5.40 1.31 16.05
CA ASP A 97 4.35 2.23 16.49
C ASP A 97 3.72 3.01 15.31
N ALA A 98 4.36 3.03 14.14
CA ALA A 98 3.77 3.52 12.89
C ALA A 98 2.90 2.44 12.25
N VAL A 99 1.60 2.71 12.08
CA VAL A 99 0.62 1.76 11.56
C VAL A 99 -0.07 2.35 10.34
N LEU A 100 0.03 1.71 9.20
CA LEU A 100 -0.70 2.08 7.98
C LEU A 100 -2.11 1.46 8.00
N ILE A 101 -3.14 2.29 7.83
CA ILE A 101 -4.53 1.83 7.73
C ILE A 101 -4.94 1.86 6.26
N THR A 102 -5.10 0.69 5.64
CA THR A 102 -5.53 0.56 4.25
C THR A 102 -6.21 -0.78 4.00
N ASP A 103 -7.19 -0.81 3.10
CA ASP A 103 -7.82 -2.02 2.59
C ASP A 103 -7.32 -2.42 1.19
N ASP A 104 -6.45 -1.62 0.57
CA ASP A 104 -5.89 -1.96 -0.74
C ASP A 104 -4.84 -3.06 -0.64
N PHE A 105 -5.07 -4.17 -1.34
CA PHE A 105 -4.17 -5.33 -1.33
C PHE A 105 -2.82 -5.06 -2.03
N ALA A 106 -2.76 -4.17 -3.02
CA ALA A 106 -1.49 -3.82 -3.66
C ALA A 106 -0.63 -2.99 -2.71
N VAL A 107 -1.23 -2.03 -2.01
CA VAL A 107 -0.59 -1.24 -0.95
C VAL A 107 -0.11 -2.15 0.18
N GLN A 108 -0.95 -3.07 0.68
CA GLN A 108 -0.59 -4.03 1.72
C GLN A 108 0.59 -4.92 1.30
N ASN A 109 0.64 -5.36 0.03
CA ASN A 109 1.73 -6.21 -0.47
C ASN A 109 3.09 -5.49 -0.43
N ILE A 110 3.14 -4.22 -0.81
CA ILE A 110 4.36 -3.39 -0.72
C ILE A 110 4.70 -3.07 0.73
N ALA A 111 3.72 -2.67 1.54
CA ALA A 111 3.90 -2.41 2.96
C ALA A 111 4.53 -3.61 3.68
N ALA A 112 4.06 -4.82 3.36
CA ALA A 112 4.60 -6.06 3.89
C ALA A 112 6.09 -6.27 3.56
N ARG A 113 6.53 -5.88 2.36
CA ARG A 113 7.95 -5.95 1.98
C ARG A 113 8.79 -4.92 2.69
N LEU A 114 8.26 -3.73 2.85
CA LEU A 114 8.89 -2.64 3.61
C LEU A 114 8.82 -2.87 5.13
N LYS A 115 8.18 -3.96 5.57
CA LYS A 115 7.96 -4.32 6.98
C LYS A 115 7.10 -3.28 7.73
N ILE A 116 6.31 -2.49 7.02
CA ILE A 116 5.36 -1.56 7.60
C ILE A 116 4.23 -2.35 8.26
N VAL A 117 3.86 -1.99 9.47
CA VAL A 117 2.71 -2.56 10.18
C VAL A 117 1.44 -2.07 9.53
N VAL A 118 0.55 -2.99 9.14
CA VAL A 118 -0.72 -2.64 8.47
C VAL A 118 -1.90 -3.07 9.33
N MET A 119 -2.90 -2.20 9.38
CA MET A 119 -4.22 -2.46 9.96
C MET A 119 -5.29 -2.24 8.88
N PRO A 120 -6.13 -3.23 8.54
CA PRO A 120 -7.23 -3.04 7.62
C PRO A 120 -8.38 -2.28 8.28
N VAL A 121 -9.18 -1.56 7.48
CA VAL A 121 -10.43 -0.94 7.95
C VAL A 121 -11.54 -2.00 8.03
N ALA A 122 -11.76 -2.76 6.95
CA ALA A 122 -12.82 -3.76 6.85
C ALA A 122 -12.35 -5.12 6.30
N GLN A 123 -11.24 -5.17 5.56
CA GLN A 123 -10.76 -6.39 4.94
C GLN A 123 -9.68 -7.09 5.78
N ARG A 124 -9.47 -8.37 5.51
CA ARG A 124 -8.38 -9.11 6.15
C ARG A 124 -7.05 -8.67 5.58
N THR A 125 -6.10 -8.36 6.46
CA THR A 125 -4.72 -8.04 6.08
C THR A 125 -4.09 -9.15 5.25
N ILE A 126 -3.26 -8.79 4.26
CA ILE A 126 -2.44 -9.76 3.52
C ILE A 126 -1.50 -10.47 4.49
N GLN A 127 -1.69 -11.78 4.63
CA GLN A 127 -0.83 -12.66 5.44
C GLN A 127 0.38 -13.19 4.66
N ASN A 128 0.47 -12.93 3.36
CA ASN A 128 1.50 -13.48 2.49
C ASN A 128 1.97 -12.45 1.47
N GLN A 129 3.27 -12.28 1.36
CA GLN A 129 3.87 -11.56 0.25
C GLN A 129 3.76 -12.37 -1.03
N ILE A 130 3.34 -11.74 -2.13
CA ILE A 130 3.24 -12.37 -3.44
C ILE A 130 4.35 -11.82 -4.33
N ILE A 131 5.17 -12.73 -4.86
CA ILE A 131 6.16 -12.40 -5.88
C ILE A 131 5.66 -12.92 -7.21
N TRP A 132 5.60 -12.05 -8.20
CA TRP A 132 5.14 -12.38 -9.54
C TRP A 132 6.31 -12.67 -10.47
N GLN A 133 6.05 -13.48 -11.50
CA GLN A 133 6.92 -13.75 -12.64
C GLN A 133 6.08 -13.91 -13.88
N LYS A 134 6.69 -13.91 -15.06
CA LYS A 134 6.01 -14.26 -16.30
C LYS A 134 6.28 -15.73 -16.67
N GLN A 135 5.25 -16.42 -17.17
CA GLN A 135 5.36 -17.78 -17.69
C GLN A 135 4.87 -17.81 -19.13
N CYS A 136 5.63 -18.47 -19.99
CA CYS A 136 5.23 -18.73 -21.36
C CYS A 136 4.02 -19.67 -21.42
N THR A 137 3.04 -19.33 -22.25
CA THR A 137 1.83 -20.17 -22.43
C THR A 137 2.09 -21.40 -23.28
N GLY A 138 3.16 -21.40 -24.09
CA GLY A 138 3.54 -22.53 -24.93
C GLY A 138 4.56 -23.47 -24.29
N CYS A 139 5.78 -22.97 -24.02
CA CYS A 139 6.87 -23.81 -23.49
C CYS A 139 6.99 -23.83 -21.96
N PHE A 140 6.12 -23.10 -21.23
CA PHE A 140 6.04 -23.01 -19.77
C PHE A 140 7.29 -22.48 -19.06
N ARG A 141 8.28 -22.00 -19.78
CA ARG A 141 9.47 -21.36 -19.20
C ARG A 141 9.11 -20.07 -18.50
N HIS A 142 9.92 -19.74 -17.49
CA HIS A 142 9.72 -18.55 -16.68
C HIS A 142 10.69 -17.44 -17.05
N PHE A 143 10.19 -16.21 -17.11
CA PHE A 143 10.94 -15.01 -17.46
C PHE A 143 10.68 -13.92 -16.44
N LYS A 144 11.60 -12.96 -16.37
CA LYS A 144 11.42 -11.77 -15.51
C LYS A 144 10.45 -10.79 -16.14
N ASP A 145 10.60 -10.54 -17.46
CA ASP A 145 9.87 -9.53 -18.23
C ASP A 145 9.61 -10.00 -19.65
N GLY A 146 8.93 -9.18 -20.43
CA GLY A 146 8.62 -9.43 -21.83
C GLY A 146 7.13 -9.69 -22.07
N GLU A 147 6.67 -9.53 -23.29
CA GLU A 147 5.31 -9.86 -23.73
C GLU A 147 5.26 -11.19 -24.45
N GLU A 148 6.36 -11.53 -25.17
CA GLU A 148 6.51 -12.74 -25.93
C GLU A 148 7.71 -13.58 -25.44
N CYS A 149 7.60 -14.88 -25.59
CA CYS A 149 8.65 -15.81 -25.22
C CYS A 149 9.80 -15.77 -26.23
N PRO A 150 11.04 -15.47 -25.82
CA PRO A 150 12.19 -15.44 -26.74
C PRO A 150 12.57 -16.82 -27.28
N VAL A 151 11.94 -17.89 -26.79
CA VAL A 151 12.26 -19.26 -27.20
C VAL A 151 11.26 -19.82 -28.20
N CYS A 152 9.96 -19.54 -28.05
CA CYS A 152 8.92 -20.13 -28.91
C CYS A 152 7.90 -19.11 -29.44
N GLY A 153 8.08 -17.81 -29.17
CA GLY A 153 7.21 -16.74 -29.65
C GLY A 153 5.82 -16.68 -29.00
N SER A 154 5.47 -17.61 -28.10
CA SER A 154 4.16 -17.59 -27.46
C SER A 154 4.05 -16.49 -26.40
N PRO A 155 2.82 -15.96 -26.14
CA PRO A 155 2.61 -14.91 -25.17
C PRO A 155 3.06 -15.28 -23.75
N LEU A 156 3.61 -14.31 -23.02
CA LEU A 156 3.96 -14.45 -21.62
C LEU A 156 2.80 -13.99 -20.73
N ARG A 157 2.39 -14.79 -19.75
CA ARG A 157 1.36 -14.45 -18.78
C ARG A 157 1.95 -14.28 -17.37
N LYS A 158 1.40 -13.35 -16.62
CA LYS A 158 1.77 -13.13 -15.20
C LYS A 158 1.40 -14.37 -14.38
N LYS A 159 2.35 -14.90 -13.61
CA LYS A 159 2.15 -16.06 -12.73
C LYS A 159 2.80 -15.81 -11.38
N MET A 160 2.16 -16.27 -10.32
CA MET A 160 2.74 -16.21 -8.99
C MET A 160 3.97 -17.09 -8.89
N LYS A 161 5.12 -16.50 -8.55
CA LYS A 161 6.39 -17.20 -8.35
C LYS A 161 6.49 -17.81 -6.96
N LYS A 162 6.17 -17.01 -5.94
CA LYS A 162 6.33 -17.38 -4.53
C LYS A 162 5.28 -16.71 -3.67
N LYS A 163 4.79 -17.47 -2.69
CA LYS A 163 3.94 -16.98 -1.61
C LYS A 163 4.73 -17.12 -0.31
N ILE A 164 5.11 -16.00 0.29
CA ILE A 164 5.87 -15.98 1.55
C ILE A 164 4.88 -15.68 2.67
N LYS A 165 4.68 -16.65 3.57
CA LYS A 165 3.87 -16.43 4.78
C LYS A 165 4.58 -15.40 5.66
N GLN A 166 3.89 -14.34 6.02
CA GLN A 166 4.32 -13.45 7.10
C GLN A 166 3.81 -13.99 8.44
N LYS A 167 4.66 -13.93 9.44
CA LYS A 167 4.16 -14.06 10.82
C LYS A 167 3.37 -12.78 11.10
N PRO A 168 2.09 -12.87 11.55
CA PRO A 168 1.35 -11.69 11.96
C PRO A 168 2.16 -10.98 13.06
N LYS A 169 2.50 -9.71 12.85
CA LYS A 169 2.91 -8.86 13.96
C LYS A 169 1.62 -8.58 14.74
N THR A 170 1.50 -9.23 15.88
CA THR A 170 0.39 -8.99 16.81
C THR A 170 0.54 -7.57 17.35
N ILE A 171 -0.49 -6.76 17.16
CA ILE A 171 -0.61 -5.39 17.71
C ILE A 171 -0.94 -5.47 19.20
#